data_d3a95e35339205507d183f65f8839764
#
_entry.id   d3a95e35339205507d183f65f8839764
#
_cell.length_a   1.000
_cell.length_b   1.000
_cell.length_c   1.000
_cell.angle_alpha   90.00
_cell.angle_beta   90.00
_cell.angle_gamma   90.00
#
_symmetry.space_group_name_H-M   'P 1'
#
loop_
_entity.id
_entity.type
_entity.pdbx_description
1 polymer ?
#
loop_
_entity_poly.entity_id
_entity_poly.type
_entity_poly.pdbx_seq_one_letter_code
_entity_poly.pdbx_strand_id
1 'polypeptide(L)'
;MAIRGVHHTGIIVKNLDRSIYFYHDLLGLAIQSEPSPWFSGPELAQGVGVPGASLRQVNLTTGDGVLELLEYGNRPADNDTVPPQNRLGSSHVGLRVDDIAATVAELQSKGITFLSDPNIVDQGTLAGWRWNYFLDPDGYTVELVEEAYTTDHTEAIAAYLANRPSLESLG
;
A
#
# COMPACT_ATOMS: atom_id res chain seq x y z
N MET A 1 -12.78 -23.28 -7.43
CA MET A 1 -11.92 -22.49 -6.49
C MET A 1 -12.25 -21.02 -6.70
N ALA A 2 -12.58 -20.27 -5.65
CA ALA A 2 -12.92 -18.86 -5.79
C ALA A 2 -12.09 -18.02 -4.82
N ILE A 3 -11.25 -17.12 -5.38
CA ILE A 3 -10.66 -16.01 -4.63
C ILE A 3 -11.80 -15.03 -4.35
N ARG A 4 -11.97 -14.61 -3.09
CA ARG A 4 -13.06 -13.73 -2.67
C ARG A 4 -12.68 -12.25 -2.66
N GLY A 5 -11.38 -11.92 -2.64
CA GLY A 5 -10.87 -10.55 -2.60
C GLY A 5 -9.46 -10.47 -2.05
N VAL A 6 -8.94 -9.25 -1.94
CA VAL A 6 -7.68 -8.97 -1.24
C VAL A 6 -7.98 -8.94 0.26
N HIS A 7 -7.26 -9.73 1.05
CA HIS A 7 -7.41 -9.75 2.50
C HIS A 7 -6.58 -8.63 3.16
N HIS A 8 -5.30 -8.54 2.80
CA HIS A 8 -4.39 -7.52 3.33
C HIS A 8 -3.29 -7.17 2.33
N THR A 9 -2.66 -6.03 2.54
CA THR A 9 -1.39 -5.64 1.94
C THR A 9 -0.34 -5.64 3.04
N GLY A 10 0.73 -6.44 2.87
CA GLY A 10 1.85 -6.49 3.81
C GLY A 10 2.95 -5.50 3.42
N ILE A 11 3.42 -4.70 4.37
CA ILE A 11 4.55 -3.78 4.21
C ILE A 11 5.64 -4.16 5.20
N ILE A 12 6.85 -4.37 4.69
CA ILE A 12 8.01 -4.61 5.54
C ILE A 12 8.57 -3.27 6.04
N VAL A 13 8.64 -3.13 7.35
CA VAL A 13 9.10 -1.90 8.01
C VAL A 13 10.38 -2.14 8.81
N LYS A 14 11.17 -1.08 8.99
CA LYS A 14 12.43 -1.13 9.77
C LYS A 14 12.19 -1.12 11.27
N ASN A 15 11.14 -0.45 11.71
CA ASN A 15 10.77 -0.31 13.11
C ASN A 15 9.26 -0.24 13.23
N LEU A 16 8.66 -1.27 13.83
CA LEU A 16 7.21 -1.41 13.91
C LEU A 16 6.56 -0.27 14.71
N ASP A 17 7.16 0.13 15.84
CA ASP A 17 6.57 1.16 16.70
C ASP A 17 6.56 2.53 16.02
N ARG A 18 7.62 2.87 15.27
CA ARG A 18 7.69 4.09 14.45
C ARG A 18 6.65 4.07 13.33
N SER A 19 6.47 2.93 12.68
CA SER A 19 5.48 2.79 11.61
C SER A 19 4.05 2.82 12.16
N ILE A 20 3.79 2.25 13.34
CA ILE A 20 2.50 2.40 14.03
C ILE A 20 2.21 3.88 14.27
N TYR A 21 3.15 4.64 14.83
CA TYR A 21 2.98 6.08 15.02
C TYR A 21 2.61 6.80 13.71
N PHE A 22 3.30 6.46 12.62
CA PHE A 22 3.01 7.06 11.32
C PHE A 22 1.61 6.69 10.79
N TYR A 23 1.32 5.41 10.68
CA TYR A 23 0.06 4.95 10.06
C TYR A 23 -1.16 5.12 10.97
N HIS A 24 -1.01 4.99 12.28
CA HIS A 24 -2.09 5.15 13.24
C HIS A 24 -2.24 6.60 13.70
N ASP A 25 -1.20 7.19 14.31
CA ASP A 25 -1.33 8.50 14.96
C ASP A 25 -1.37 9.65 13.95
N LEU A 26 -0.58 9.59 12.87
CA LEU A 26 -0.55 10.66 11.86
C LEU A 26 -1.63 10.47 10.79
N LEU A 27 -1.75 9.26 10.22
CA LEU A 27 -2.72 8.98 9.13
C LEU A 27 -4.10 8.59 9.63
N GLY A 28 -4.27 8.20 10.89
CA GLY A 28 -5.57 7.88 11.50
C GLY A 28 -6.08 6.47 11.22
N LEU A 29 -5.26 5.53 10.74
CA LEU A 29 -5.68 4.15 10.54
C LEU A 29 -5.91 3.46 11.89
N ALA A 30 -7.03 2.73 12.04
CA ALA A 30 -7.34 2.07 13.30
C ALA A 30 -6.56 0.75 13.46
N ILE A 31 -5.95 0.53 14.62
CA ILE A 31 -5.29 -0.73 14.98
C ILE A 31 -6.36 -1.80 15.25
N GLN A 32 -6.22 -2.99 14.63
CA GLN A 32 -7.14 -4.10 14.83
C GLN A 32 -6.86 -4.91 16.09
N SER A 33 -5.57 -5.06 16.43
CA SER A 33 -5.11 -5.81 17.61
C SER A 33 -3.79 -5.22 18.09
N GLU A 34 -3.42 -5.54 19.34
CA GLU A 34 -2.08 -5.19 19.84
C GLU A 34 -0.97 -5.78 18.92
N PRO A 35 0.18 -5.09 18.82
CA PRO A 35 1.33 -5.64 18.12
C PRO A 35 1.74 -7.00 18.69
N SER A 36 2.05 -7.96 17.81
CA SER A 36 2.51 -9.26 18.26
C SER A 36 3.86 -9.16 19.00
N PRO A 37 4.14 -10.06 19.94
CA PRO A 37 5.51 -10.27 20.38
C PRO A 37 6.35 -10.78 19.19
N TRP A 38 7.68 -10.78 19.36
CA TRP A 38 8.57 -11.45 18.42
C TRP A 38 8.27 -12.95 18.39
N PHE A 39 8.15 -13.51 17.21
CA PHE A 39 8.00 -14.95 17.01
C PHE A 39 8.94 -15.43 15.90
N SER A 40 9.35 -16.69 16.01
CA SER A 40 10.28 -17.36 15.10
C SER A 40 10.03 -18.87 15.15
N GLY A 41 10.64 -19.61 14.26
CA GLY A 41 10.54 -21.07 14.22
C GLY A 41 10.69 -21.61 12.82
N PRO A 42 10.88 -22.94 12.67
CA PRO A 42 11.05 -23.58 11.37
C PRO A 42 9.81 -23.44 10.49
N GLU A 43 8.61 -23.50 11.06
CA GLU A 43 7.34 -23.35 10.34
C GLU A 43 7.20 -21.94 9.77
N LEU A 44 7.56 -20.90 10.54
CA LEU A 44 7.58 -19.53 10.05
C LEU A 44 8.58 -19.39 8.91
N ALA A 45 9.83 -19.80 9.13
CA ALA A 45 10.90 -19.68 8.14
C ALA A 45 10.54 -20.37 6.82
N GLN A 46 9.92 -21.55 6.90
CA GLN A 46 9.42 -22.27 5.73
C GLN A 46 8.25 -21.53 5.06
N GLY A 47 7.28 -21.07 5.85
CA GLY A 47 6.07 -20.42 5.35
C GLY A 47 6.34 -19.11 4.63
N VAL A 48 7.26 -18.27 5.13
CA VAL A 48 7.65 -17.00 4.50
C VAL A 48 8.81 -17.13 3.51
N GLY A 49 9.43 -18.32 3.41
CA GLY A 49 10.57 -18.57 2.51
C GLY A 49 11.87 -17.84 2.93
N VAL A 50 12.00 -17.46 4.21
CA VAL A 50 13.16 -16.72 4.74
C VAL A 50 13.84 -17.58 5.82
N PRO A 51 15.03 -18.13 5.56
CA PRO A 51 15.75 -18.93 6.55
C PRO A 51 16.01 -18.15 7.83
N GLY A 52 15.67 -18.75 8.98
CA GLY A 52 15.86 -18.13 10.27
C GLY A 52 14.96 -16.92 10.55
N ALA A 53 13.82 -16.82 9.85
CA ALA A 53 12.89 -15.72 10.05
C ALA A 53 12.50 -15.54 11.52
N SER A 54 12.56 -14.29 11.96
CA SER A 54 11.97 -13.79 13.21
C SER A 54 11.24 -12.52 12.86
N LEU A 55 9.98 -12.39 13.26
CA LEU A 55 9.20 -11.19 12.95
C LEU A 55 8.22 -10.83 14.06
N ARG A 56 7.76 -9.60 14.05
CA ARG A 56 6.58 -9.11 14.76
C ARG A 56 5.72 -8.29 13.80
N GLN A 57 4.43 -8.19 14.07
CA GLN A 57 3.49 -7.55 13.18
C GLN A 57 2.36 -6.84 13.90
N VAL A 58 1.67 -5.97 13.17
CA VAL A 58 0.40 -5.36 13.56
C VAL A 58 -0.48 -5.19 12.32
N ASN A 59 -1.79 -5.33 12.50
CA ASN A 59 -2.78 -5.06 11.47
C ASN A 59 -3.49 -3.73 11.75
N LEU A 60 -3.63 -2.91 10.71
CA LEU A 60 -4.40 -1.68 10.73
C LEU A 60 -5.54 -1.76 9.71
N THR A 61 -6.71 -1.22 10.04
CA THR A 61 -7.84 -1.18 9.11
C THR A 61 -7.74 0.03 8.19
N THR A 62 -8.09 -0.18 6.92
CA THR A 62 -8.14 0.86 5.89
C THR A 62 -9.56 1.06 5.35
N GLY A 63 -10.58 0.84 6.19
CA GLY A 63 -11.99 0.76 5.76
C GLY A 63 -12.32 -0.62 5.22
N ASP A 64 -12.12 -0.86 3.92
CA ASP A 64 -12.48 -2.12 3.25
C ASP A 64 -11.37 -3.18 3.27
N GLY A 65 -10.18 -2.84 3.75
CA GLY A 65 -9.01 -3.72 3.73
C GLY A 65 -8.19 -3.65 5.01
N VAL A 66 -7.07 -4.36 4.99
CA VAL A 66 -6.11 -4.41 6.09
C VAL A 66 -4.72 -4.07 5.56
N LEU A 67 -4.04 -3.20 6.26
CA LEU A 67 -2.61 -2.95 6.11
C LEU A 67 -1.88 -3.71 7.22
N GLU A 68 -1.04 -4.68 6.84
CA GLU A 68 -0.21 -5.43 7.77
C GLU A 68 1.21 -4.84 7.77
N LEU A 69 1.67 -4.37 8.91
CA LEU A 69 3.05 -3.94 9.09
C LEU A 69 3.87 -5.08 9.70
N LEU A 70 4.99 -5.43 9.05
CA LEU A 70 5.86 -6.53 9.46
C LEU A 70 7.27 -6.01 9.69
N GLU A 71 7.82 -6.27 10.86
CA GLU A 71 9.23 -6.03 11.15
C GLU A 71 9.97 -7.36 11.26
N TYR A 72 11.01 -7.56 10.44
CA TYR A 72 11.86 -8.74 10.48
C TYR A 72 13.11 -8.48 11.32
N GLY A 73 13.39 -9.36 12.29
CA GLY A 73 14.58 -9.28 13.12
C GLY A 73 15.87 -9.67 12.37
N ASN A 74 15.76 -10.44 11.29
CA ASN A 74 16.86 -10.86 10.44
C ASN A 74 16.84 -10.20 9.06
N ARG A 75 16.36 -8.96 8.95
CA ARG A 75 16.37 -8.18 7.71
C ARG A 75 17.83 -7.99 7.24
N PRO A 76 18.13 -8.19 5.93
CA PRO A 76 19.47 -7.94 5.38
C PRO A 76 19.92 -6.49 5.61
N ALA A 77 21.14 -6.30 6.04
CA ALA A 77 21.69 -4.97 6.37
C ALA A 77 21.90 -4.07 5.14
N ASP A 78 22.02 -4.66 3.96
CA ASP A 78 22.21 -3.98 2.67
C ASP A 78 20.89 -3.57 2.00
N ASN A 79 19.74 -3.91 2.59
CA ASN A 79 18.42 -3.61 2.06
C ASN A 79 17.76 -2.47 2.84
N ASP A 80 18.40 -1.30 2.84
CA ASP A 80 17.95 -0.14 3.62
C ASP A 80 17.15 0.90 2.81
N THR A 81 16.97 0.67 1.52
CA THR A 81 16.23 1.57 0.63
C THR A 81 15.10 0.85 -0.09
N VAL A 82 13.93 1.49 -0.11
CA VAL A 82 12.83 1.06 -0.97
C VAL A 82 13.21 1.34 -2.43
N PRO A 83 13.01 0.40 -3.36
CA PRO A 83 13.33 0.62 -4.76
C PRO A 83 12.43 1.72 -5.37
N PRO A 84 12.92 2.44 -6.39
CA PRO A 84 12.12 3.43 -7.12
C PRO A 84 10.82 2.81 -7.67
N GLN A 85 9.74 3.61 -7.75
CA GLN A 85 8.40 3.15 -8.14
C GLN A 85 8.34 2.48 -9.51
N ASN A 86 9.21 2.83 -10.44
CA ASN A 86 9.29 2.23 -11.79
C ASN A 86 10.13 0.95 -11.86
N ARG A 87 10.59 0.42 -10.72
CA ARG A 87 11.33 -0.85 -10.67
C ARG A 87 10.38 -2.02 -10.49
N LEU A 88 10.62 -3.11 -11.22
CA LEU A 88 9.86 -4.35 -11.05
C LEU A 88 9.94 -4.84 -9.60
N GLY A 89 8.79 -5.13 -8.99
CA GLY A 89 8.65 -5.50 -7.58
C GLY A 89 8.35 -4.32 -6.65
N SER A 90 8.45 -3.07 -7.14
CA SER A 90 7.97 -1.92 -6.38
C SER A 90 6.44 -1.92 -6.32
N SER A 91 5.92 -1.40 -5.23
CA SER A 91 4.48 -1.26 -5.00
C SER A 91 4.21 0.00 -4.17
N HIS A 92 2.97 0.39 -4.12
CA HIS A 92 2.46 1.42 -3.21
C HIS A 92 1.11 0.98 -2.64
N VAL A 93 0.67 1.63 -1.59
CA VAL A 93 -0.69 1.50 -1.08
C VAL A 93 -1.44 2.80 -1.33
N GLY A 94 -2.62 2.71 -1.98
CA GLY A 94 -3.53 3.83 -2.19
C GLY A 94 -4.55 3.91 -1.07
N LEU A 95 -4.63 5.05 -0.41
CA LEU A 95 -5.61 5.36 0.63
C LEU A 95 -6.66 6.30 0.05
N ARG A 96 -7.94 5.87 0.11
CA ARG A 96 -9.06 6.68 -0.38
C ARG A 96 -9.35 7.80 0.58
N VAL A 97 -9.58 9.00 0.06
CA VAL A 97 -9.97 10.19 0.79
C VAL A 97 -11.16 10.88 0.12
N ASP A 98 -11.97 11.58 0.91
CA ASP A 98 -13.14 12.31 0.40
C ASP A 98 -12.77 13.69 -0.17
N ASP A 99 -11.73 14.32 0.37
CA ASP A 99 -11.19 15.62 -0.05
C ASP A 99 -9.66 15.59 0.05
N ILE A 100 -9.02 15.46 -1.10
CA ILE A 100 -7.55 15.35 -1.14
C ILE A 100 -6.87 16.66 -0.75
N ALA A 101 -7.47 17.81 -1.07
CA ALA A 101 -6.86 19.10 -0.76
C ALA A 101 -6.87 19.35 0.76
N ALA A 102 -7.97 19.08 1.43
CA ALA A 102 -8.09 19.18 2.88
C ALA A 102 -7.17 18.16 3.57
N THR A 103 -7.13 16.91 3.09
CA THR A 103 -6.28 15.86 3.66
C THR A 103 -4.78 16.19 3.51
N VAL A 104 -4.36 16.68 2.34
CA VAL A 104 -2.98 17.10 2.12
C VAL A 104 -2.60 18.23 3.07
N ALA A 105 -3.45 19.26 3.21
CA ALA A 105 -3.20 20.38 4.13
C ALA A 105 -3.08 19.91 5.60
N GLU A 106 -3.96 19.01 6.03
CA GLU A 106 -3.90 18.41 7.37
C GLU A 106 -2.59 17.64 7.58
N LEU A 107 -2.23 16.74 6.67
CA LEU A 107 -1.03 15.91 6.80
C LEU A 107 0.25 16.76 6.72
N GLN A 108 0.28 17.81 5.89
CA GLN A 108 1.38 18.77 5.87
C GLN A 108 1.53 19.50 7.21
N SER A 109 0.42 19.85 7.86
CA SER A 109 0.46 20.46 9.20
C SER A 109 1.05 19.54 10.28
N LYS A 110 0.97 18.21 10.05
CA LYS A 110 1.57 17.17 10.88
C LYS A 110 3.03 16.83 10.46
N GLY A 111 3.59 17.55 9.49
CA GLY A 111 4.97 17.40 9.04
C GLY A 111 5.19 16.38 7.91
N ILE A 112 4.14 15.85 7.28
CA ILE A 112 4.27 14.97 6.11
C ILE A 112 4.59 15.80 4.88
N THR A 113 5.60 15.35 4.11
CA THR A 113 6.01 15.98 2.86
C THR A 113 5.52 15.14 1.68
N PHE A 114 4.81 15.79 0.76
CA PHE A 114 4.33 15.19 -0.48
C PHE A 114 5.35 15.35 -1.61
N LEU A 115 5.32 14.44 -2.59
CA LEU A 115 6.24 14.48 -3.74
C LEU A 115 5.88 15.58 -4.75
N SER A 116 4.61 16.03 -4.76
CA SER A 116 4.10 17.10 -5.62
C SER A 116 2.88 17.77 -4.97
N ASP A 117 2.29 18.74 -5.61
CA ASP A 117 0.91 19.13 -5.38
C ASP A 117 -0.04 18.01 -5.87
N PRO A 118 -1.31 17.96 -5.40
CA PRO A 118 -2.28 17.01 -5.90
C PRO A 118 -2.45 17.07 -7.41
N ASN A 119 -2.34 15.91 -8.05
CA ASN A 119 -2.52 15.76 -9.49
C ASN A 119 -3.98 15.45 -9.80
N ILE A 120 -4.44 15.81 -11.00
CA ILE A 120 -5.74 15.44 -11.55
C ILE A 120 -5.55 14.64 -12.83
N VAL A 121 -6.34 13.57 -13.00
CA VAL A 121 -6.43 12.85 -14.27
C VAL A 121 -7.40 13.61 -15.15
N ASP A 122 -6.93 14.17 -16.25
CA ASP A 122 -7.72 15.01 -17.14
C ASP A 122 -8.44 14.23 -18.25
N GLN A 123 -8.03 12.99 -18.53
CA GLN A 123 -8.56 12.17 -19.62
C GLN A 123 -8.62 10.67 -19.29
N GLY A 124 -9.40 9.93 -20.09
CA GLY A 124 -9.49 8.48 -19.98
C GLY A 124 -10.45 7.98 -18.92
N THR A 125 -10.32 6.70 -18.56
CA THR A 125 -11.25 6.01 -17.67
C THR A 125 -11.24 6.51 -16.22
N LEU A 126 -10.18 7.18 -15.81
CA LEU A 126 -10.01 7.74 -14.46
C LEU A 126 -10.15 9.28 -14.46
N ALA A 127 -10.70 9.87 -15.55
CA ALA A 127 -10.85 11.32 -15.63
C ALA A 127 -11.60 11.88 -14.42
N GLY A 128 -11.04 12.92 -13.82
CA GLY A 128 -11.57 13.55 -12.61
C GLY A 128 -10.94 13.02 -11.30
N TRP A 129 -10.31 11.87 -11.34
CA TRP A 129 -9.60 11.36 -10.16
C TRP A 129 -8.46 12.29 -9.79
N ARG A 130 -8.25 12.45 -8.47
CA ARG A 130 -7.11 13.18 -7.94
C ARG A 130 -6.25 12.23 -7.12
N TRP A 131 -4.94 12.45 -7.19
CA TRP A 131 -3.99 11.62 -6.48
C TRP A 131 -2.76 12.40 -6.05
N ASN A 132 -2.10 11.95 -5.00
CA ASN A 132 -0.84 12.50 -4.52
C ASN A 132 -0.02 11.46 -3.78
N TYR A 133 1.29 11.49 -3.93
CA TYR A 133 2.21 10.57 -3.28
C TYR A 133 3.00 11.24 -2.17
N PHE A 134 3.26 10.47 -1.13
CA PHE A 134 4.22 10.77 -0.08
C PHE A 134 4.93 9.49 0.36
N LEU A 135 5.99 9.62 1.18
CA LEU A 135 6.76 8.48 1.65
C LEU A 135 6.49 8.24 3.13
N ASP A 136 6.41 6.97 3.50
CA ASP A 136 6.46 6.57 4.90
C ASP A 136 7.87 6.76 5.48
N PRO A 137 8.08 6.54 6.80
CA PRO A 137 9.40 6.72 7.42
C PRO A 137 10.52 5.83 6.87
N ASP A 138 10.16 4.75 6.18
CA ASP A 138 11.12 3.82 5.54
C ASP A 138 11.35 4.11 4.05
N GLY A 139 10.60 5.04 3.49
CA GLY A 139 10.63 5.39 2.07
C GLY A 139 9.65 4.60 1.22
N TYR A 140 8.73 3.83 1.82
CA TYR A 140 7.66 3.16 1.10
C TYR A 140 6.65 4.20 0.61
N THR A 141 6.19 4.05 -0.63
CA THR A 141 5.28 5.01 -1.24
C THR A 141 3.84 4.78 -0.78
N VAL A 142 3.22 5.84 -0.31
CA VAL A 142 1.80 5.91 0.02
C VAL A 142 1.14 6.89 -0.92
N GLU A 143 -0.04 6.54 -1.42
CA GLU A 143 -0.86 7.38 -2.30
C GLU A 143 -2.13 7.81 -1.57
N LEU A 144 -2.52 9.07 -1.73
CA LEU A 144 -3.89 9.50 -1.50
C LEU A 144 -4.65 9.49 -2.82
N VAL A 145 -5.88 9.00 -2.80
CA VAL A 145 -6.76 8.96 -3.97
C VAL A 145 -8.14 9.52 -3.61
N GLU A 146 -8.56 10.56 -4.33
CA GLU A 146 -9.92 11.04 -4.35
C GLU A 146 -10.57 10.59 -5.65
N GLU A 147 -11.55 9.70 -5.54
CA GLU A 147 -12.20 9.08 -6.70
C GLU A 147 -13.33 9.97 -7.24
N ALA A 148 -13.41 10.09 -8.55
CA ALA A 148 -14.55 10.69 -9.25
C ALA A 148 -15.17 9.66 -10.19
N TYR A 149 -16.07 8.84 -9.69
CA TYR A 149 -16.80 7.89 -10.52
C TYR A 149 -17.90 8.61 -11.30
N THR A 150 -17.61 8.96 -12.55
CA THR A 150 -18.57 9.65 -13.44
C THR A 150 -19.10 8.78 -14.57
N THR A 151 -18.55 7.57 -14.77
CA THR A 151 -18.85 6.76 -15.96
C THR A 151 -18.95 5.28 -15.63
N ASP A 152 -19.99 4.61 -16.19
CA ASP A 152 -20.07 3.15 -16.21
C ASP A 152 -19.10 2.60 -17.28
N HIS A 153 -18.13 1.80 -16.85
CA HIS A 153 -17.11 1.22 -17.72
C HIS A 153 -17.43 -0.22 -18.15
N THR A 154 -18.62 -0.74 -17.86
CA THR A 154 -18.98 -2.15 -18.10
C THR A 154 -18.79 -2.58 -19.54
N GLU A 155 -19.26 -1.77 -20.50
CA GLU A 155 -19.11 -2.07 -21.93
C GLU A 155 -17.66 -2.01 -22.39
N ALA A 156 -16.89 -1.02 -21.92
CA ALA A 156 -15.47 -0.87 -22.26
C ALA A 156 -14.64 -2.04 -21.71
N ILE A 157 -14.93 -2.50 -20.50
CA ILE A 157 -14.31 -3.67 -19.89
C ILE A 157 -14.64 -4.93 -20.68
N ALA A 158 -15.91 -5.13 -21.07
CA ALA A 158 -16.32 -6.27 -21.86
C ALA A 158 -15.63 -6.31 -23.23
N ALA A 159 -15.56 -5.16 -23.92
CA ALA A 159 -14.85 -5.03 -25.18
C ALA A 159 -13.35 -5.32 -25.07
N TYR A 160 -12.69 -4.81 -24.03
CA TYR A 160 -11.29 -5.13 -23.74
C TYR A 160 -11.07 -6.62 -23.53
N LEU A 161 -11.89 -7.27 -22.69
CA LEU A 161 -11.76 -8.69 -22.37
C LEU A 161 -11.97 -9.58 -23.61
N ALA A 162 -12.88 -9.19 -24.53
CA ALA A 162 -13.13 -9.90 -25.77
C ALA A 162 -11.96 -9.81 -26.77
N ASN A 163 -11.18 -8.72 -26.72
CA ASN A 163 -10.13 -8.43 -27.71
C ASN A 163 -8.70 -8.50 -27.14
N ARG A 164 -8.55 -8.85 -25.86
CA ARG A 164 -7.21 -8.93 -25.25
C ARG A 164 -6.35 -9.99 -25.92
N PRO A 165 -5.04 -9.80 -26.01
CA PRO A 165 -4.10 -10.80 -26.53
C PRO A 165 -4.21 -12.13 -25.78
N SER A 166 -4.02 -13.25 -26.48
CA SER A 166 -3.88 -14.55 -25.81
C SER A 166 -2.58 -14.61 -25.01
N LEU A 167 -2.55 -15.43 -23.96
CA LEU A 167 -1.35 -15.60 -23.12
C LEU A 167 -0.12 -16.05 -23.96
N GLU A 168 -0.35 -16.87 -24.99
CA GLU A 168 0.69 -17.34 -25.91
C GLU A 168 1.33 -16.22 -26.73
N SER A 169 0.59 -15.12 -27.01
CA SER A 169 1.08 -13.97 -27.76
C SER A 169 1.85 -12.94 -26.90
N LEU A 170 1.85 -13.12 -25.59
CA LEU A 170 2.49 -12.18 -24.65
C LEU A 170 3.96 -12.57 -24.32
N GLY A 171 4.46 -13.69 -24.83
CA GLY A 171 5.88 -14.11 -24.79
C GLY A 171 6.36 -14.58 -23.44
#